data_02e20da8ec48fbcbe63bd5a514e1276b
#
_entry.id   02e20da8ec48fbcbe63bd5a514e1276b
#
_cell.length_a   1.000
_cell.length_b   1.000
_cell.length_c   1.000
_cell.angle_alpha   90.00
_cell.angle_beta   90.00
_cell.angle_gamma   90.00
#
_symmetry.space_group_name_H-M   'P 1'
#
loop_
_entity.id
_entity.type
_entity.pdbx_description
1 polymer ?
#
loop_
_entity_poly.entity_id
_entity_poly.type
_entity_poly.pdbx_seq_one_letter_code
_entity_poly.pdbx_strand_id
1 'polypeptide(L)'
;MRAVSWHCLTDLRSFFSWCEQKGYCEINPCVAAMPSKAKRKQIMEAKRGRRKLQALTPVEVKKLLTYCETEEPTLTPYACLCVFGGLRPEREAPNMIDEDITAEAITVPEEFAKDNETRIIEPLSPNFIKWINHIKRREGSFQQVPNLKRKWIKAKKSIGRDWPHDCLRHSYASYHFAEYNDAGLTAKNLGHPDSTLLRKDYNGAVTKAQAKAFWAILPTHCR
;
A
#
# COMPACT_ATOMS: atom_id res chain seq x y z
N MET A 1 28.93 -18.36 6.61
CA MET A 1 27.82 -18.86 5.79
C MET A 1 26.80 -17.73 5.58
N ARG A 2 26.55 -17.31 4.32
CA ARG A 2 25.46 -16.38 4.03
C ARG A 2 24.13 -17.10 4.27
N ALA A 3 23.28 -16.53 5.12
CA ALA A 3 21.95 -17.08 5.37
C ALA A 3 21.17 -17.15 4.04
N VAL A 4 20.73 -18.33 3.66
CA VAL A 4 19.85 -18.50 2.49
C VAL A 4 18.60 -17.66 2.72
N SER A 5 18.25 -16.83 1.73
CA SER A 5 17.08 -15.99 1.82
C SER A 5 15.84 -16.86 2.03
N TRP A 6 14.96 -16.46 2.94
CA TRP A 6 13.70 -17.14 3.23
C TRP A 6 12.81 -17.36 1.97
N HIS A 7 12.89 -16.44 1.02
CA HIS A 7 12.21 -16.54 -0.27
C HIS A 7 12.76 -17.71 -1.09
N CYS A 8 14.09 -17.84 -1.21
CA CYS A 8 14.69 -18.96 -1.93
C CYS A 8 14.28 -20.32 -1.35
N LEU A 9 14.17 -20.43 -0.03
CA LEU A 9 13.75 -21.70 0.58
C LEU A 9 12.27 -22.01 0.31
N THR A 10 11.43 -20.98 0.22
CA THR A 10 10.01 -21.12 -0.14
C THR A 10 9.87 -21.54 -1.60
N ASP A 11 10.62 -20.91 -2.50
CA ASP A 11 10.61 -21.20 -3.93
C ASP A 11 11.10 -22.63 -4.19
N LEU A 12 12.21 -23.03 -3.56
CA LEU A 12 12.71 -24.41 -3.62
C LEU A 12 11.70 -25.43 -3.10
N ARG A 13 11.02 -25.14 -2.00
CA ARG A 13 9.97 -26.00 -1.49
C ARG A 13 8.82 -26.17 -2.49
N SER A 14 8.39 -25.09 -3.11
CA SER A 14 7.32 -25.13 -4.13
C SER A 14 7.76 -25.97 -5.33
N PHE A 15 8.99 -25.77 -5.81
CA PHE A 15 9.57 -26.56 -6.89
C PHE A 15 9.63 -28.06 -6.55
N PHE A 16 10.16 -28.43 -5.39
CA PHE A 16 10.23 -29.83 -4.98
C PHE A 16 8.87 -30.44 -4.66
N SER A 17 7.86 -29.67 -4.24
CA SER A 17 6.48 -30.16 -4.15
C SER A 17 5.91 -30.52 -5.51
N TRP A 18 6.22 -29.71 -6.53
CA TRP A 18 5.84 -30.04 -7.90
C TRP A 18 6.58 -31.28 -8.42
N CYS A 19 7.89 -31.43 -8.12
CA CYS A 19 8.65 -32.62 -8.48
C CYS A 19 8.07 -33.89 -7.84
N GLU A 20 7.68 -33.82 -6.56
CA GLU A 20 7.05 -34.93 -5.84
C GLU A 20 5.71 -35.33 -6.48
N GLN A 21 4.87 -34.33 -6.81
CA GLN A 21 3.60 -34.57 -7.52
C GLN A 21 3.78 -35.21 -8.93
N LYS A 22 4.89 -34.90 -9.59
CA LYS A 22 5.22 -35.47 -10.92
C LYS A 22 6.01 -36.76 -10.87
N GLY A 23 6.34 -37.25 -9.67
CA GLY A 23 7.12 -38.47 -9.49
C GLY A 23 8.61 -38.34 -9.79
N TYR A 24 9.14 -37.14 -9.89
CA TYR A 24 10.60 -36.90 -10.09
C TYR A 24 11.42 -37.07 -8.80
N CYS A 25 10.79 -37.01 -7.64
CA CYS A 25 11.38 -37.38 -6.36
C CYS A 25 10.31 -37.99 -5.46
N GLU A 26 10.73 -38.85 -4.55
CA GLU A 26 9.83 -39.54 -3.60
C GLU A 26 9.40 -38.61 -2.45
N ILE A 27 10.27 -37.73 -2.01
CA ILE A 27 10.04 -36.86 -0.87
C ILE A 27 10.61 -35.48 -1.17
N ASN A 28 9.88 -34.43 -0.79
CA ASN A 28 10.35 -33.07 -0.88
C ASN A 28 11.45 -32.79 0.20
N PRO A 29 12.72 -32.62 -0.19
CA PRO A 29 13.83 -32.44 0.76
C PRO A 29 13.74 -31.14 1.56
N CYS A 30 13.00 -30.14 1.07
CA CYS A 30 12.84 -28.86 1.74
C CYS A 30 11.88 -28.91 2.93
N VAL A 31 11.07 -29.96 3.07
CA VAL A 31 10.11 -30.07 4.19
C VAL A 31 10.86 -30.17 5.52
N ALA A 32 11.89 -31.01 5.58
CA ALA A 32 12.72 -31.17 6.79
C ALA A 32 13.57 -29.95 7.11
N ALA A 33 13.97 -29.17 6.08
CA ALA A 33 14.77 -27.96 6.24
C ALA A 33 13.94 -26.74 6.69
N MET A 34 12.60 -26.81 6.58
CA MET A 34 11.72 -25.70 6.98
C MET A 34 11.58 -25.64 8.50
N PRO A 35 11.84 -24.48 9.12
CA PRO A 35 11.60 -24.31 10.54
C PRO A 35 10.14 -24.56 10.91
N SER A 36 9.90 -25.09 12.09
CA SER A 36 8.55 -25.28 12.63
C SER A 36 7.71 -23.99 12.57
N LYS A 37 6.38 -24.14 12.55
CA LYS A 37 5.45 -23.00 12.55
C LYS A 37 5.71 -22.02 13.70
N ALA A 38 6.03 -22.56 14.89
CA ALA A 38 6.36 -21.77 16.08
C ALA A 38 7.67 -20.98 15.88
N LYS A 39 8.72 -21.61 15.36
CA LYS A 39 10.00 -20.95 15.09
C LYS A 39 9.92 -19.90 13.99
N ARG A 40 9.09 -20.15 12.96
CA ARG A 40 8.79 -19.12 11.94
C ARG A 40 8.13 -17.89 12.56
N LYS A 41 7.14 -18.11 13.45
CA LYS A 41 6.45 -17.03 14.16
C LYS A 41 7.44 -16.19 14.99
N GLN A 42 8.31 -16.84 15.77
CA GLN A 42 9.36 -16.15 16.55
C GLN A 42 10.32 -15.35 15.67
N ILE A 43 10.78 -15.91 14.55
CA ILE A 43 11.67 -15.21 13.61
C ILE A 43 10.96 -13.99 12.99
N MET A 44 9.69 -14.13 12.64
CA MET A 44 8.89 -13.03 12.08
C MET A 44 8.63 -11.94 13.12
N GLU A 45 8.33 -12.31 14.37
CA GLU A 45 8.15 -11.36 15.47
C GLU A 45 9.44 -10.61 15.79
N ALA A 46 10.58 -11.30 15.84
CA ALA A 46 11.89 -10.69 16.03
C ALA A 46 12.27 -9.72 14.89
N LYS A 47 11.93 -10.06 13.64
CA LYS A 47 12.10 -9.16 12.48
C LYS A 47 11.13 -7.97 12.54
N ARG A 48 9.88 -8.18 12.98
CA ARG A 48 8.85 -7.15 13.11
C ARG A 48 9.24 -6.11 14.15
N GLY A 49 9.78 -6.52 15.30
CA GLY A 49 10.27 -5.61 16.34
C GLY A 49 11.42 -4.69 15.90
N ARG A 50 12.13 -5.03 14.83
CA ARG A 50 13.23 -4.24 14.25
C ARG A 50 12.78 -3.30 13.11
N ARG A 51 11.63 -3.54 12.48
CA ARG A 51 11.09 -2.70 11.42
C ARG A 51 10.05 -1.76 12.01
N LYS A 52 10.43 -0.54 12.32
CA LYS A 52 9.45 0.52 12.55
C LYS A 52 8.71 0.76 11.24
N LEU A 53 7.38 0.69 11.30
CA LEU A 53 6.54 1.14 10.20
C LEU A 53 6.89 2.61 9.91
N GLN A 54 7.21 2.92 8.67
CA GLN A 54 7.61 4.26 8.29
C GLN A 54 6.53 4.87 7.39
N ALA A 55 5.64 5.62 8.01
CA ALA A 55 4.76 6.51 7.27
C ALA A 55 5.56 7.69 6.70
N LEU A 56 5.14 8.19 5.54
CA LEU A 56 5.63 9.47 5.03
C LEU A 56 5.06 10.60 5.90
N THR A 57 5.87 11.60 6.19
CA THR A 57 5.38 12.81 6.84
C THR A 57 4.48 13.61 5.91
N PRO A 58 3.57 14.49 6.42
CA PRO A 58 2.74 15.35 5.57
C PRO A 58 3.56 16.20 4.60
N VAL A 59 4.76 16.63 5.00
CA VAL A 59 5.69 17.40 4.15
C VAL A 59 6.21 16.55 2.99
N GLU A 60 6.59 15.30 3.24
CA GLU A 60 7.05 14.37 2.19
C GLU A 60 5.92 14.01 1.23
N VAL A 61 4.71 13.79 1.74
CA VAL A 61 3.53 13.55 0.90
C VAL A 61 3.24 14.75 0.00
N LYS A 62 3.29 15.97 0.56
CA LYS A 62 3.12 17.20 -0.22
C LYS A 62 4.18 17.32 -1.30
N LYS A 63 5.46 17.08 -1.01
CA LYS A 63 6.54 17.08 -2.01
C LYS A 63 6.29 16.08 -3.13
N LEU A 64 5.88 14.85 -2.77
CA LEU A 64 5.57 13.81 -3.76
C LEU A 64 4.42 14.23 -4.68
N LEU A 65 3.31 14.72 -4.12
CA LEU A 65 2.15 15.11 -4.91
C LEU A 65 2.43 16.37 -5.75
N THR A 66 3.15 17.35 -5.21
CA THR A 66 3.60 18.51 -5.99
C THR A 66 4.46 18.07 -7.18
N TYR A 67 5.42 17.15 -6.97
CA TYR A 67 6.21 16.59 -8.07
C TYR A 67 5.32 15.92 -9.13
N CYS A 68 4.34 15.13 -8.71
CA CYS A 68 3.40 14.49 -9.64
C CYS A 68 2.61 15.56 -10.44
N GLU A 69 2.10 16.61 -9.78
CA GLU A 69 1.33 17.67 -10.47
C GLU A 69 2.16 18.48 -11.47
N THR A 70 3.44 18.75 -11.17
CA THR A 70 4.28 19.66 -11.96
C THR A 70 5.15 18.96 -12.99
N GLU A 71 5.77 17.85 -12.62
CA GLU A 71 6.78 17.17 -13.43
C GLU A 71 6.24 15.94 -14.18
N GLU A 72 5.27 15.22 -13.58
CA GLU A 72 4.70 14.01 -14.16
C GLU A 72 3.19 13.92 -13.89
N PRO A 73 2.37 14.80 -14.48
CA PRO A 73 0.94 14.90 -14.19
C PRO A 73 0.18 13.58 -14.30
N THR A 74 0.54 12.73 -15.24
CA THR A 74 -0.05 11.39 -15.41
C THR A 74 0.13 10.46 -14.18
N LEU A 75 1.05 10.78 -13.25
CA LEU A 75 1.20 10.06 -11.99
C LEU A 75 0.25 10.52 -10.90
N THR A 76 -0.34 11.71 -11.02
CA THR A 76 -1.17 12.30 -9.97
C THR A 76 -2.32 11.39 -9.55
N PRO A 77 -3.12 10.81 -10.49
CA PRO A 77 -4.19 9.87 -10.13
C PRO A 77 -3.67 8.68 -9.31
N TYR A 78 -2.64 8.00 -9.81
CA TYR A 78 -2.02 6.86 -9.16
C TYR A 78 -1.48 7.21 -7.76
N ALA A 79 -0.77 8.33 -7.62
CA ALA A 79 -0.21 8.76 -6.34
C ALA A 79 -1.31 9.05 -5.32
N CYS A 80 -2.39 9.74 -5.72
CA CYS A 80 -3.53 10.06 -4.88
C CYS A 80 -4.27 8.79 -4.40
N LEU A 81 -4.50 7.83 -5.29
CA LEU A 81 -5.10 6.54 -4.93
C LEU A 81 -4.28 5.79 -3.88
N CYS A 82 -2.96 5.76 -4.03
CA CYS A 82 -2.09 5.12 -3.07
C CYS A 82 -2.03 5.87 -1.72
N VAL A 83 -1.96 7.22 -1.76
CA VAL A 83 -1.77 8.06 -0.56
C VAL A 83 -3.06 8.20 0.23
N PHE A 84 -4.16 8.58 -0.42
CA PHE A 84 -5.42 8.92 0.24
C PHE A 84 -6.48 7.83 0.19
N GLY A 85 -6.34 6.87 -0.74
CA GLY A 85 -7.19 5.69 -0.84
C GLY A 85 -6.60 4.45 -0.18
N GLY A 86 -5.29 4.44 0.12
CA GLY A 86 -4.61 3.28 0.70
C GLY A 86 -4.53 2.07 -0.22
N LEU A 87 -4.67 2.26 -1.55
CA LEU A 87 -4.59 1.19 -2.53
C LEU A 87 -3.18 0.61 -2.61
N ARG A 88 -3.09 -0.67 -2.97
CA ARG A 88 -1.80 -1.34 -3.20
C ARG A 88 -1.14 -0.83 -4.47
N PRO A 89 0.11 -0.29 -4.38
CA PRO A 89 0.80 0.32 -5.52
C PRO A 89 1.05 -0.61 -6.69
N GLU A 90 1.28 -1.90 -6.42
CA GLU A 90 1.67 -2.85 -7.46
C GLU A 90 0.49 -3.51 -8.17
N ARG A 91 -0.67 -3.60 -7.52
CA ARG A 91 -1.77 -4.44 -8.00
C ARG A 91 -3.11 -3.70 -8.13
N GLU A 92 -3.46 -2.84 -7.17
CA GLU A 92 -4.76 -2.16 -7.16
C GLU A 92 -4.69 -0.83 -7.92
N ALA A 93 -3.92 0.12 -7.44
CA ALA A 93 -3.87 1.48 -7.99
C ALA A 93 -3.56 1.58 -9.50
N PRO A 94 -2.72 0.72 -10.11
CA PRO A 94 -2.43 0.79 -11.55
C PRO A 94 -3.59 0.37 -12.45
N ASN A 95 -4.57 -0.37 -11.90
CA ASN A 95 -5.67 -0.96 -12.65
C ASN A 95 -7.02 -0.27 -12.42
N MET A 96 -7.04 0.81 -11.61
CA MET A 96 -8.26 1.57 -11.36
C MET A 96 -8.65 2.40 -12.58
N ILE A 97 -9.95 2.45 -12.86
CA ILE A 97 -10.57 3.25 -13.93
C ILE A 97 -11.61 4.20 -13.35
N ASP A 98 -12.16 5.10 -14.16
CA ASP A 98 -13.10 6.12 -13.70
C ASP A 98 -14.38 5.56 -13.08
N GLU A 99 -14.86 4.43 -13.60
CA GLU A 99 -16.04 3.74 -13.12
C GLU A 99 -15.89 3.22 -11.69
N ASP A 100 -14.67 2.92 -11.28
CA ASP A 100 -14.35 2.45 -9.95
C ASP A 100 -14.28 3.59 -8.90
N ILE A 101 -14.28 4.86 -9.35
CA ILE A 101 -13.95 6.01 -8.51
C ILE A 101 -15.05 7.05 -8.57
N THR A 102 -15.83 7.14 -7.50
CA THR A 102 -16.86 8.16 -7.31
C THR A 102 -16.46 9.18 -6.25
N ALA A 103 -17.30 10.18 -6.01
CA ALA A 103 -17.10 11.12 -4.91
C ALA A 103 -17.44 10.51 -3.54
N GLU A 104 -18.18 9.41 -3.52
CA GLU A 104 -18.66 8.73 -2.30
C GLU A 104 -17.72 7.60 -1.89
N ALA A 105 -17.23 6.82 -2.87
CA ALA A 105 -16.47 5.60 -2.62
C ALA A 105 -15.51 5.24 -3.75
N ILE A 106 -14.55 4.38 -3.44
CA ILE A 106 -13.72 3.66 -4.43
C ILE A 106 -14.06 2.18 -4.31
N THR A 107 -14.38 1.56 -5.43
CA THR A 107 -14.59 0.12 -5.54
C THR A 107 -13.34 -0.53 -6.09
N VAL A 108 -12.69 -1.38 -5.31
CA VAL A 108 -11.55 -2.20 -5.78
C VAL A 108 -12.11 -3.53 -6.25
N PRO A 109 -12.07 -3.84 -7.57
CA PRO A 109 -12.58 -5.10 -8.11
C PRO A 109 -11.86 -6.32 -7.52
N GLU A 110 -12.58 -7.45 -7.42
CA GLU A 110 -12.06 -8.71 -6.86
C GLU A 110 -10.79 -9.20 -7.55
N GLU A 111 -10.70 -9.04 -8.85
CA GLU A 111 -9.55 -9.47 -9.67
C GLU A 111 -8.23 -8.75 -9.29
N PHE A 112 -8.32 -7.52 -8.75
CA PHE A 112 -7.16 -6.75 -8.26
C PHE A 112 -7.00 -6.83 -6.75
N ALA A 113 -8.02 -7.21 -6.01
CA ALA A 113 -7.96 -7.39 -4.57
C ALA A 113 -7.11 -8.62 -4.20
N LYS A 114 -6.42 -8.55 -3.05
CA LYS A 114 -5.51 -9.63 -2.62
C LYS A 114 -6.26 -10.91 -2.29
N ASP A 115 -7.44 -10.76 -1.70
CA ASP A 115 -8.23 -11.87 -1.16
C ASP A 115 -9.33 -12.31 -2.14
N ASN A 116 -9.29 -11.82 -3.39
CA ASN A 116 -10.27 -12.04 -4.46
C ASN A 116 -11.72 -11.70 -4.03
N GLU A 117 -11.85 -10.64 -3.24
CA GLU A 117 -13.14 -10.10 -2.81
C GLU A 117 -13.20 -8.61 -3.15
N THR A 118 -14.32 -8.17 -3.74
CA THR A 118 -14.56 -6.75 -4.02
C THR A 118 -14.50 -5.96 -2.70
N ARG A 119 -13.77 -4.84 -2.71
CA ARG A 119 -13.62 -3.97 -1.54
C ARG A 119 -14.09 -2.56 -1.85
N ILE A 120 -14.91 -2.02 -0.96
CA ILE A 120 -15.37 -0.63 -1.03
C ILE A 120 -14.63 0.18 0.04
N ILE A 121 -13.99 1.27 -0.39
CA ILE A 121 -13.28 2.23 0.45
C ILE A 121 -14.19 3.42 0.66
N GLU A 122 -14.67 3.59 1.87
CA GLU A 122 -15.61 4.63 2.29
C GLU A 122 -15.57 4.86 3.80
N PRO A 123 -15.92 6.06 4.31
CA PRO A 123 -16.10 7.30 3.55
C PRO A 123 -14.76 7.84 3.02
N LEU A 124 -14.79 8.55 1.92
CA LEU A 124 -13.62 9.26 1.42
C LEU A 124 -13.39 10.55 2.20
N SER A 125 -12.12 10.88 2.44
CA SER A 125 -11.78 12.14 3.12
C SER A 125 -12.08 13.35 2.22
N PRO A 126 -12.49 14.51 2.80
CA PRO A 126 -12.83 15.69 2.02
C PRO A 126 -11.72 16.21 1.10
N ASN A 127 -10.46 16.09 1.51
CA ASN A 127 -9.34 16.45 0.65
C ASN A 127 -9.20 15.48 -0.52
N PHE A 128 -9.42 14.18 -0.31
CA PHE A 128 -9.33 13.20 -1.38
C PHE A 128 -10.43 13.42 -2.44
N ILE A 129 -11.65 13.75 -2.02
CA ILE A 129 -12.73 14.15 -2.96
C ILE A 129 -12.29 15.37 -3.80
N LYS A 130 -11.62 16.36 -3.20
CA LYS A 130 -11.06 17.50 -3.94
C LYS A 130 -9.99 17.09 -4.94
N TRP A 131 -9.13 16.13 -4.59
CA TRP A 131 -8.15 15.55 -5.50
C TRP A 131 -8.83 14.82 -6.66
N ILE A 132 -9.82 13.97 -6.41
CA ILE A 132 -10.59 13.27 -7.44
C ILE A 132 -11.21 14.28 -8.42
N ASN A 133 -11.88 15.30 -7.91
CA ASN A 133 -12.48 16.35 -8.74
C ASN A 133 -11.45 17.16 -9.54
N HIS A 134 -10.27 17.41 -8.96
CA HIS A 134 -9.17 18.08 -9.64
C HIS A 134 -8.62 17.22 -10.78
N ILE A 135 -8.38 15.94 -10.54
CA ILE A 135 -7.89 14.98 -11.52
C ILE A 135 -8.88 14.86 -12.70
N LYS A 136 -10.17 14.64 -12.43
CA LYS A 136 -11.21 14.51 -13.45
C LYS A 136 -11.33 15.76 -14.33
N ARG A 137 -11.10 16.95 -13.77
CA ARG A 137 -11.11 18.20 -14.55
C ARG A 137 -9.87 18.42 -15.40
N ARG A 138 -8.69 18.03 -14.89
CA ARG A 138 -7.40 18.34 -15.50
C ARG A 138 -6.90 17.24 -16.44
N GLU A 139 -7.02 15.99 -16.00
CA GLU A 139 -6.49 14.81 -16.69
C GLU A 139 -7.59 14.07 -17.51
N GLY A 140 -8.84 14.46 -17.30
CA GLY A 140 -10.01 13.86 -17.96
C GLY A 140 -10.48 12.55 -17.31
N SER A 141 -9.56 11.69 -16.87
CA SER A 141 -9.93 10.38 -16.31
C SER A 141 -8.80 9.72 -15.51
N PHE A 142 -9.19 8.75 -14.68
CA PHE A 142 -8.24 7.79 -14.10
C PHE A 142 -7.91 6.74 -15.15
N GLN A 143 -6.67 6.66 -15.56
CA GLN A 143 -6.19 5.76 -16.61
C GLN A 143 -4.90 5.08 -16.19
N GLN A 144 -4.59 4.00 -16.89
CA GLN A 144 -3.31 3.34 -16.73
C GLN A 144 -2.15 4.28 -17.09
N VAL A 145 -1.19 4.40 -16.20
CA VAL A 145 -0.04 5.29 -16.37
C VAL A 145 1.01 4.65 -17.28
N PRO A 146 1.28 5.18 -18.47
CA PRO A 146 2.32 4.65 -19.35
C PRO A 146 3.70 4.75 -18.66
N ASN A 147 4.49 3.67 -18.75
CA ASN A 147 5.83 3.61 -18.13
C ASN A 147 5.84 3.89 -16.60
N LEU A 148 4.77 3.51 -15.88
CA LEU A 148 4.58 3.76 -14.46
C LEU A 148 5.84 3.51 -13.64
N LYS A 149 6.48 2.34 -13.78
CA LYS A 149 7.68 1.98 -13.01
C LYS A 149 8.80 3.00 -13.14
N ARG A 150 9.09 3.45 -14.35
CA ARG A 150 10.16 4.43 -14.62
C ARG A 150 9.83 5.80 -14.04
N LYS A 151 8.61 6.27 -14.26
CA LYS A 151 8.13 7.56 -13.73
C LYS A 151 8.09 7.54 -12.21
N TRP A 152 7.60 6.46 -11.62
CA TRP A 152 7.50 6.30 -10.18
C TRP A 152 8.87 6.27 -9.47
N ILE A 153 9.90 5.67 -10.10
CA ILE A 153 11.28 5.73 -9.58
C ILE A 153 11.77 7.18 -9.44
N LYS A 154 11.42 8.05 -10.39
CA LYS A 154 11.77 9.48 -10.30
C LYS A 154 10.97 10.19 -9.21
N ALA A 155 9.65 9.95 -9.15
CA ALA A 155 8.78 10.57 -8.15
C ALA A 155 9.21 10.22 -6.71
N LYS A 156 9.62 8.98 -6.44
CA LYS A 156 10.15 8.58 -5.13
C LYS A 156 11.32 9.43 -4.64
N LYS A 157 12.16 9.93 -5.54
CA LYS A 157 13.32 10.76 -5.19
C LYS A 157 12.92 12.15 -4.69
N SER A 158 11.71 12.62 -5.01
CA SER A 158 11.24 13.96 -4.62
C SER A 158 11.10 14.15 -3.10
N ILE A 159 10.95 13.07 -2.34
CA ILE A 159 10.85 13.15 -0.87
C ILE A 159 12.19 13.51 -0.19
N GLY A 160 13.34 13.35 -0.89
CA GLY A 160 14.66 13.77 -0.39
C GLY A 160 15.33 12.77 0.56
N ARG A 161 14.83 11.54 0.67
CA ARG A 161 15.44 10.43 1.42
C ARG A 161 15.14 9.08 0.78
N ASP A 162 15.73 8.02 1.32
CA ASP A 162 15.41 6.66 0.89
C ASP A 162 13.92 6.34 1.03
N TRP A 163 13.37 5.70 0.00
CA TRP A 163 11.96 5.33 -0.04
C TRP A 163 11.68 4.15 0.90
N PRO A 164 10.87 4.34 1.96
CA PRO A 164 10.55 3.25 2.87
C PRO A 164 9.67 2.19 2.19
N HIS A 165 9.84 0.95 2.60
CA HIS A 165 9.01 -0.14 2.09
C HIS A 165 7.55 0.06 2.51
N ASP A 166 6.62 -0.07 1.55
CA ASP A 166 5.16 0.00 1.73
C ASP A 166 4.65 1.28 2.42
N CYS A 167 5.45 2.36 2.34
CA CYS A 167 5.22 3.59 3.11
C CYS A 167 3.90 4.29 2.76
N LEU A 168 3.40 4.21 1.51
CA LEU A 168 2.14 4.86 1.14
C LEU A 168 0.97 4.25 1.88
N ARG A 169 0.88 2.93 1.87
CA ARG A 169 -0.17 2.19 2.57
C ARG A 169 -0.04 2.33 4.09
N HIS A 170 1.20 2.35 4.61
CA HIS A 170 1.46 2.65 6.01
C HIS A 170 1.08 4.09 6.37
N SER A 171 1.26 5.05 5.48
CA SER A 171 0.82 6.44 5.69
C SER A 171 -0.69 6.51 5.78
N TYR A 172 -1.41 5.98 4.80
CA TYR A 172 -2.86 5.91 4.84
C TYR A 172 -3.35 5.30 6.15
N ALA A 173 -2.88 4.09 6.49
CA ALA A 173 -3.30 3.39 7.70
C ALA A 173 -3.06 4.21 8.98
N SER A 174 -1.87 4.81 9.11
CA SER A 174 -1.51 5.62 10.29
C SER A 174 -2.36 6.87 10.42
N TYR A 175 -2.53 7.61 9.33
CA TYR A 175 -3.29 8.87 9.34
C TYR A 175 -4.78 8.65 9.42
N HIS A 176 -5.31 7.62 8.76
CA HIS A 176 -6.72 7.26 8.85
C HIS A 176 -7.08 6.80 10.26
N PHE A 177 -6.26 5.92 10.85
CA PHE A 177 -6.51 5.48 12.22
C PHE A 177 -6.38 6.63 13.24
N ALA A 178 -5.42 7.55 13.06
CA ALA A 178 -5.27 8.69 13.96
C ALA A 178 -6.42 9.69 13.84
N GLU A 179 -7.03 9.85 12.67
CA GLU A 179 -8.18 10.74 12.43
C GLU A 179 -9.48 10.17 12.97
N TYR A 180 -9.82 8.94 12.56
CA TYR A 180 -11.12 8.33 12.87
C TYR A 180 -11.12 7.54 14.18
N ASN A 181 -9.97 7.16 14.71
CA ASN A 181 -9.81 6.28 15.88
C ASN A 181 -10.59 4.94 15.76
N ASP A 182 -10.83 4.50 14.53
CA ASP A 182 -11.56 3.28 14.20
C ASP A 182 -10.65 2.29 13.45
N ALA A 183 -10.22 1.25 14.17
CA ALA A 183 -9.38 0.21 13.62
C ALA A 183 -10.15 -0.73 12.68
N GLY A 184 -11.45 -0.92 12.91
CA GLY A 184 -12.31 -1.75 12.08
C GLY A 184 -12.52 -1.12 10.72
N LEU A 185 -12.89 0.16 10.68
CA LEU A 185 -13.05 0.94 9.47
C LEU A 185 -11.74 1.02 8.67
N THR A 186 -10.62 1.30 9.36
CA THR A 186 -9.31 1.36 8.71
C THR A 186 -8.90 0.01 8.13
N ALA A 187 -9.17 -1.09 8.84
CA ALA A 187 -8.90 -2.45 8.36
C ALA A 187 -9.78 -2.81 7.15
N LYS A 188 -11.10 -2.48 7.20
CA LYS A 188 -12.05 -2.64 6.08
C LYS A 188 -11.51 -1.94 4.83
N ASN A 189 -11.19 -0.64 4.93
CA ASN A 189 -10.69 0.16 3.81
C ASN A 189 -9.37 -0.36 3.24
N LEU A 190 -8.53 -0.95 4.07
CA LEU A 190 -7.28 -1.58 3.64
C LEU A 190 -7.46 -3.02 3.11
N GLY A 191 -8.61 -3.67 3.31
CA GLY A 191 -8.78 -5.10 3.04
C GLY A 191 -7.87 -5.94 3.93
N HIS A 192 -7.86 -5.65 5.22
CA HIS A 192 -7.22 -6.48 6.24
C HIS A 192 -8.28 -7.30 6.96
N PRO A 193 -8.12 -8.62 7.07
CA PRO A 193 -9.12 -9.47 7.73
C PRO A 193 -9.19 -9.27 9.25
N ASP A 194 -8.14 -8.68 9.84
CA ASP A 194 -8.01 -8.52 11.30
C ASP A 194 -7.60 -7.08 11.67
N SER A 195 -8.46 -6.43 12.45
CA SER A 195 -8.21 -5.08 13.00
C SER A 195 -7.25 -5.08 14.20
N THR A 196 -7.01 -6.23 14.85
CA THR A 196 -6.14 -6.34 16.04
C THR A 196 -4.70 -5.98 15.70
N LEU A 197 -4.22 -6.46 14.54
CA LEU A 197 -2.89 -6.13 14.05
C LEU A 197 -2.75 -4.65 13.76
N LEU A 198 -3.82 -4.02 13.25
CA LEU A 198 -3.84 -2.61 12.93
C LEU A 198 -3.68 -1.75 14.19
N ARG A 199 -4.40 -2.05 15.26
CA ARG A 199 -4.22 -1.36 16.54
C ARG A 199 -2.78 -1.48 17.05
N LYS A 200 -2.21 -2.68 17.01
CA LYS A 200 -0.84 -2.94 17.49
C LYS A 200 0.21 -2.17 16.70
N ASP A 201 0.06 -2.12 15.38
CA ASP A 201 1.08 -1.60 14.48
C ASP A 201 0.99 -0.08 14.29
N TYR A 202 -0.21 0.51 14.38
CA TYR A 202 -0.46 1.93 14.04
C TYR A 202 -0.88 2.82 15.21
N ASN A 203 -1.17 2.26 16.40
CA ASN A 203 -1.50 3.08 17.55
C ASN A 203 -0.31 3.96 17.96
N GLY A 204 -0.51 5.27 17.95
CA GLY A 204 0.54 6.25 18.28
C GLY A 204 1.63 6.40 17.20
N ALA A 205 1.47 5.79 16.01
CA ALA A 205 2.44 5.92 14.91
C ALA A 205 2.56 7.37 14.43
N VAL A 206 1.46 8.12 14.45
CA VAL A 206 1.40 9.55 14.10
C VAL A 206 0.53 10.30 15.12
N THR A 207 0.77 11.60 15.28
CA THR A 207 -0.02 12.47 16.16
C THR A 207 -1.29 12.97 15.45
N LYS A 208 -2.31 13.39 16.22
CA LYS A 208 -3.51 14.04 15.65
C LYS A 208 -3.18 15.30 14.85
N ALA A 209 -2.19 16.07 15.26
CA ALA A 209 -1.74 17.25 14.53
C ALA A 209 -1.16 16.89 13.15
N GLN A 210 -0.37 15.81 13.09
CA GLN A 210 0.16 15.29 11.84
C GLN A 210 -0.98 14.72 10.94
N ALA A 211 -1.98 14.04 11.52
CA ALA A 211 -3.13 13.56 10.77
C ALA A 211 -3.91 14.73 10.17
N LYS A 212 -4.21 15.76 10.96
CA LYS A 212 -4.86 16.98 10.46
C LYS A 212 -4.06 17.63 9.32
N ALA A 213 -2.74 17.71 9.44
CA ALA A 213 -1.88 18.27 8.38
C ALA A 213 -1.88 17.39 7.10
N PHE A 214 -1.93 16.05 7.25
CA PHE A 214 -2.01 15.12 6.13
C PHE A 214 -3.35 15.26 5.37
N TRP A 215 -4.47 15.28 6.09
CA TRP A 215 -5.79 15.43 5.50
C TRP A 215 -6.10 16.87 5.02
N ALA A 216 -5.23 17.82 5.30
CA ALA A 216 -5.29 19.19 4.76
C ALA A 216 -4.51 19.38 3.45
N ILE A 217 -3.83 18.34 2.92
CA ILE A 217 -3.08 18.44 1.66
C ILE A 217 -4.07 18.52 0.49
N LEU A 218 -4.03 19.60 -0.24
CA LEU A 218 -4.90 19.90 -1.40
C LEU A 218 -4.08 20.04 -2.68
N PRO A 219 -4.71 19.87 -3.86
CA PRO A 219 -4.09 20.18 -5.14
C PRO A 219 -3.59 21.64 -5.21
N THR A 220 -2.47 21.86 -5.89
CA THR A 220 -1.79 23.17 -5.92
C THR A 220 -2.64 24.28 -6.58
N HIS A 221 -3.55 23.91 -7.48
CA HIS A 221 -4.43 24.83 -8.21
C HIS A 221 -5.92 24.63 -7.89
N CYS A 222 -6.25 24.33 -6.65
CA CYS A 222 -7.63 24.35 -6.18
C CYS A 222 -8.07 25.81 -5.99
N ARG A 223 -8.53 26.46 -7.08
CA ARG A 223 -9.38 27.65 -7.03
C ARG A 223 -10.81 27.25 -7.32
#